data_b4e84cd022cbccb5c7ef10a522132ac2
#
_entry.id   b4e84cd022cbccb5c7ef10a522132ac2
#
_cell.length_a   1.000
_cell.length_b   1.000
_cell.length_c   1.000
_cell.angle_alpha   90.00
_cell.angle_beta   90.00
_cell.angle_gamma   90.00
#
_symmetry.space_group_name_H-M   'P 1'
#
loop_
_entity.id
_entity.type
_entity.pdbx_description
1 polymer ?
#
loop_
_entity_poly.entity_id
_entity_poly.type
_entity_poly.pdbx_seq_one_letter_code
_entity_poly.pdbx_strand_id
1 'polypeptide(L)'
;EFLWFSQKSDWGHLYLHDLATGKEKRQITSGDWNVAQIGHLDPASRTLWFRGVGREVGRDPYFVHYYKVGMDGGDVQLLTPENANHAITVSKDGKRFVDVVSTIDTAPVVLVRDADGKQLAELARTDLSRLKAAGWVAPESFTVKARDGKTDLYGQLFKPSNFDAKKKYPIVTYIYPGPQVGSIRSRSFSAAHGDHQALAELGFVVIALDG
;
A
#
# COMPACT_ATOMS: atom_id res chain seq x y z
N GLU A 1 12.00 14.14 23.88
CA GLU A 1 10.95 13.20 23.47
C GLU A 1 11.44 12.33 22.31
N PHE A 2 10.89 11.12 22.15
CA PHE A 2 11.13 10.28 20.99
C PHE A 2 9.84 9.55 20.58
N LEU A 3 9.77 9.18 19.31
CA LEU A 3 8.69 8.38 18.76
C LEU A 3 9.03 6.90 18.87
N TRP A 4 8.08 6.10 19.30
CA TRP A 4 8.20 4.66 19.43
C TRP A 4 7.10 3.99 18.60
N PHE A 5 7.47 3.06 17.74
CA PHE A 5 6.53 2.18 17.05
C PHE A 5 6.28 0.93 17.88
N SER A 6 5.03 0.57 18.11
CA SER A 6 4.66 -0.63 18.86
C SER A 6 3.36 -1.25 18.37
N GLN A 7 3.29 -2.57 18.48
CA GLN A 7 2.08 -3.37 18.22
C GLN A 7 1.37 -3.80 19.52
N LYS A 8 1.63 -3.14 20.63
CA LYS A 8 1.06 -3.51 21.94
C LYS A 8 -0.48 -3.43 22.01
N SER A 9 -1.13 -2.81 21.02
CA SER A 9 -2.58 -2.71 20.84
C SER A 9 -3.10 -3.57 19.69
N ASP A 10 -2.39 -4.66 19.36
CA ASP A 10 -2.61 -5.59 18.24
C ASP A 10 -2.31 -4.99 16.86
N TRP A 11 -2.32 -3.67 16.71
CA TRP A 11 -1.99 -2.93 15.50
C TRP A 11 -0.74 -2.08 15.67
N GLY A 12 -0.01 -1.84 14.58
CA GLY A 12 1.22 -1.05 14.56
C GLY A 12 0.95 0.44 14.65
N HIS A 13 1.24 1.05 15.79
CA HIS A 13 0.98 2.47 16.06
C HIS A 13 2.18 3.22 16.60
N LEU A 14 2.07 4.55 16.60
CA LEU A 14 3.08 5.48 17.09
C LEU A 14 2.72 5.99 18.49
N TYR A 15 3.74 6.02 19.34
CA TYR A 15 3.67 6.46 20.74
C TYR A 15 4.75 7.52 20.99
N LEU A 16 4.41 8.55 21.75
CA LEU A 16 5.36 9.56 22.19
C LEU A 16 5.86 9.20 23.58
N HIS A 17 7.18 9.18 23.73
CA HIS A 17 7.85 8.88 24.98
C HIS A 17 8.71 10.04 25.47
N ASP A 18 8.90 10.13 26.77
CA ASP A 18 9.85 11.03 27.40
C ASP A 18 11.25 10.45 27.27
N LEU A 19 12.20 11.24 26.77
CA LEU A 19 13.56 10.78 26.49
C LEU A 19 14.37 10.49 27.78
N ALA A 20 14.11 11.25 28.84
CA ALA A 20 14.88 11.12 30.09
C ALA A 20 14.44 9.92 30.94
N THR A 21 13.13 9.64 30.94
CA THR A 21 12.54 8.61 31.81
C THR A 21 12.15 7.33 31.06
N GLY A 22 12.10 7.37 29.72
CA GLY A 22 11.57 6.29 28.87
C GLY A 22 10.05 6.09 28.99
N LYS A 23 9.37 6.86 29.82
CA LYS A 23 7.94 6.69 30.04
C LYS A 23 7.13 7.16 28.85
N GLU A 24 6.07 6.40 28.54
CA GLU A 24 5.08 6.80 27.54
C GLU A 24 4.34 8.05 28.01
N LYS A 25 4.27 9.03 27.13
CA LYS A 25 3.50 10.27 27.35
C LYS A 25 2.11 10.13 26.76
N ARG A 26 2.00 9.54 25.55
CA ARG A 26 0.72 9.29 24.87
C ARG A 26 0.84 8.38 23.67
N GLN A 27 -0.26 7.78 23.26
CA GLN A 27 -0.45 7.18 21.97
C GLN A 27 -0.84 8.28 20.95
N ILE A 28 -0.16 8.31 19.79
CA ILE A 28 -0.40 9.31 18.73
C ILE A 28 -1.42 8.81 17.71
N THR A 29 -1.32 7.55 17.31
CA THR A 29 -2.23 6.91 16.35
C THR A 29 -2.91 5.71 16.98
N SER A 30 -4.16 5.41 16.59
CA SER A 30 -4.93 4.29 17.14
C SER A 30 -5.97 3.78 16.11
N GLY A 31 -6.52 2.59 16.35
CA GLY A 31 -7.56 1.95 15.54
C GLY A 31 -7.09 0.65 14.91
N ASP A 32 -7.96 -0.01 14.14
CA ASP A 32 -7.73 -1.32 13.54
C ASP A 32 -7.03 -1.19 12.17
N TRP A 33 -5.82 -0.62 12.19
CA TRP A 33 -5.00 -0.35 11.01
C TRP A 33 -3.54 -0.16 11.41
N ASN A 34 -2.61 -0.16 10.44
CA ASN A 34 -1.18 -0.08 10.73
C ASN A 34 -0.54 1.20 10.19
N VAL A 35 0.32 1.82 11.00
CA VAL A 35 1.36 2.73 10.52
C VAL A 35 2.44 1.89 9.83
N ALA A 36 2.73 2.21 8.57
CA ALA A 36 3.73 1.49 7.79
C ALA A 36 5.12 2.13 7.86
N GLN A 37 5.18 3.47 7.84
CA GLN A 37 6.46 4.20 7.86
C GLN A 37 6.26 5.66 8.22
N ILE A 38 7.18 6.22 9.02
CA ILE A 38 7.29 7.67 9.23
C ILE A 38 7.83 8.30 7.94
N GLY A 39 7.17 9.36 7.47
CA GLY A 39 7.55 10.10 6.27
C GLY A 39 8.35 11.37 6.57
N HIS A 40 7.83 12.21 7.46
CA HIS A 40 8.45 13.48 7.86
C HIS A 40 7.99 13.87 9.27
N LEU A 41 8.84 14.59 9.98
CA LEU A 41 8.53 15.19 11.26
C LEU A 41 8.96 16.65 11.24
N ASP A 42 8.05 17.56 11.55
CA ASP A 42 8.36 18.95 11.84
C ASP A 42 8.30 19.21 13.36
N PRO A 43 9.45 19.36 14.02
CA PRO A 43 9.48 19.62 15.47
C PRO A 43 8.89 20.97 15.87
N ALA A 44 8.92 21.97 14.96
CA ALA A 44 8.44 23.32 15.28
C ALA A 44 6.91 23.36 15.35
N SER A 45 6.22 22.78 14.38
CA SER A 45 4.76 22.64 14.39
C SER A 45 4.27 21.41 15.17
N ARG A 46 5.18 20.55 15.63
CA ARG A 46 4.90 19.26 16.27
C ARG A 46 3.96 18.41 15.42
N THR A 47 4.19 18.38 14.12
CA THR A 47 3.38 17.64 13.14
C THR A 47 4.18 16.48 12.57
N LEU A 48 3.52 15.34 12.45
CA LEU A 48 4.06 14.11 11.91
C LEU A 48 3.32 13.72 10.64
N TRP A 49 4.07 13.39 9.58
CA TRP A 49 3.56 12.77 8.35
C TRP A 49 4.02 11.32 8.28
N PHE A 50 3.11 10.44 7.91
CA PHE A 50 3.40 9.01 7.88
C PHE A 50 2.58 8.27 6.82
N ARG A 51 3.04 7.08 6.47
CA ARG A 51 2.30 6.13 5.64
C ARG A 51 1.53 5.16 6.53
N GLY A 52 0.31 4.82 6.12
CA GLY A 52 -0.52 3.83 6.81
C GLY A 52 -1.24 2.95 5.81
N VAL A 53 -1.70 1.79 6.29
CA VAL A 53 -2.44 0.79 5.51
C VAL A 53 -3.64 0.30 6.33
N GLY A 54 -4.74 -0.04 5.65
CA GLY A 54 -5.93 -0.61 6.26
C GLY A 54 -6.89 0.36 6.94
N ARG A 55 -6.60 1.69 6.95
CA ARG A 55 -7.43 2.67 7.66
C ARG A 55 -8.71 3.06 6.91
N GLU A 56 -8.65 3.10 5.58
CA GLU A 56 -9.75 3.61 4.77
C GLU A 56 -10.77 2.50 4.50
N VAL A 57 -11.92 2.59 5.15
CA VAL A 57 -13.00 1.59 5.07
C VAL A 57 -13.49 1.42 3.63
N GLY A 58 -13.66 0.16 3.19
CA GLY A 58 -14.15 -0.18 1.85
C GLY A 58 -13.10 -0.08 0.74
N ARG A 59 -11.83 0.21 1.09
CA ARG A 59 -10.70 0.14 0.16
C ARG A 59 -9.89 -1.14 0.36
N ASP A 60 -9.05 -1.47 -0.62
CA ASP A 60 -8.06 -2.55 -0.45
C ASP A 60 -7.15 -2.22 0.75
N PRO A 61 -7.09 -3.06 1.79
CA PRO A 61 -6.31 -2.78 3.00
C PRO A 61 -4.81 -2.74 2.77
N TYR A 62 -4.33 -3.19 1.61
CA TYR A 62 -2.93 -3.10 1.21
C TYR A 62 -2.56 -1.76 0.55
N PHE A 63 -3.53 -0.90 0.25
CA PHE A 63 -3.22 0.41 -0.28
C PHE A 63 -2.51 1.24 0.77
N VAL A 64 -1.32 1.70 0.41
CA VAL A 64 -0.58 2.67 1.20
C VAL A 64 -1.17 4.05 0.97
N HIS A 65 -1.57 4.71 2.04
CA HIS A 65 -1.98 6.10 2.03
C HIS A 65 -1.02 6.97 2.84
N TYR A 66 -1.04 8.28 2.58
CA TYR A 66 -0.25 9.26 3.32
C TYR A 66 -1.14 10.09 4.21
N TYR A 67 -0.69 10.29 5.44
CA TYR A 67 -1.43 10.95 6.50
C TYR A 67 -0.58 11.98 7.22
N LYS A 68 -1.23 12.90 7.94
CA LYS A 68 -0.59 13.74 8.95
C LYS A 68 -1.39 13.73 10.25
N VAL A 69 -0.68 13.98 11.36
CA VAL A 69 -1.25 14.08 12.71
C VAL A 69 -0.38 14.97 13.60
N GLY A 70 -0.98 15.65 14.56
CA GLY A 70 -0.25 16.34 15.62
C GLY A 70 0.40 15.34 16.58
N MET A 71 1.63 15.60 17.03
CA MET A 71 2.30 14.80 18.06
C MET A 71 1.59 14.90 19.43
N ASP A 72 0.83 15.96 19.63
CA ASP A 72 0.06 16.19 20.85
C ASP A 72 -1.35 15.60 20.79
N GLY A 73 -1.67 14.85 19.74
CA GLY A 73 -2.97 14.25 19.47
C GLY A 73 -3.75 15.03 18.41
N GLY A 74 -5.02 14.67 18.24
CA GLY A 74 -5.91 15.21 17.22
C GLY A 74 -6.24 14.19 16.15
N ASP A 75 -7.01 14.63 15.14
CA ASP A 75 -7.48 13.76 14.08
C ASP A 75 -6.37 13.44 13.08
N VAL A 76 -6.27 12.16 12.71
CA VAL A 76 -5.43 11.71 11.60
C VAL A 76 -6.07 12.15 10.29
N GLN A 77 -5.39 13.02 9.54
CA GLN A 77 -5.85 13.57 8.28
C GLN A 77 -5.29 12.77 7.10
N LEU A 78 -6.17 12.34 6.19
CA LEU A 78 -5.79 11.69 4.93
C LEU A 78 -5.32 12.74 3.91
N LEU A 79 -4.14 12.56 3.32
CA LEU A 79 -3.54 13.46 2.33
C LEU A 79 -3.62 12.93 0.90
N THR A 80 -3.92 11.64 0.74
CA THR A 80 -4.02 10.95 -0.56
C THR A 80 -5.41 10.32 -0.69
N PRO A 81 -6.40 11.09 -1.20
CA PRO A 81 -7.81 10.70 -1.14
C PRO A 81 -8.23 9.63 -2.17
N GLU A 82 -7.42 9.37 -3.19
CA GLU A 82 -7.75 8.42 -4.25
C GLU A 82 -7.80 6.98 -3.73
N ASN A 83 -8.74 6.17 -4.22
CA ASN A 83 -8.82 4.74 -3.93
C ASN A 83 -7.78 3.97 -4.74
N ALA A 84 -6.52 4.12 -4.38
CA ALA A 84 -5.36 3.57 -5.05
C ALA A 84 -4.19 3.41 -4.08
N ASN A 85 -3.13 2.76 -4.51
CA ASN A 85 -1.87 2.71 -3.80
C ASN A 85 -1.02 3.95 -4.11
N HIS A 86 -0.39 4.52 -3.10
CA HIS A 86 0.41 5.73 -3.17
C HIS A 86 1.88 5.45 -2.81
N ALA A 87 2.79 5.74 -3.74
CA ALA A 87 4.22 5.72 -3.46
C ALA A 87 4.73 7.14 -3.25
N ILE A 88 5.07 7.48 -2.01
CA ILE A 88 5.34 8.83 -1.56
C ILE A 88 6.84 9.11 -1.50
N THR A 89 7.27 10.27 -2.02
CA THR A 89 8.62 10.81 -1.82
C THR A 89 8.52 12.23 -1.32
N VAL A 90 8.97 12.49 -0.10
CA VAL A 90 8.83 13.79 0.57
C VAL A 90 10.04 14.66 0.25
N SER A 91 9.82 15.97 0.02
CA SER A 91 10.90 16.97 -0.11
C SER A 91 11.65 17.13 1.22
N LYS A 92 12.92 17.55 1.15
CA LYS A 92 13.77 17.71 2.35
C LYS A 92 13.18 18.68 3.40
N ASP A 93 12.46 19.69 2.94
CA ASP A 93 11.82 20.69 3.80
C ASP A 93 10.43 20.28 4.28
N GLY A 94 9.92 19.09 3.90
CA GLY A 94 8.61 18.58 4.26
C GLY A 94 7.42 19.32 3.63
N LYS A 95 7.66 20.38 2.83
CA LYS A 95 6.57 21.24 2.32
C LYS A 95 5.82 20.66 1.12
N ARG A 96 6.41 19.69 0.45
CA ARG A 96 5.82 19.04 -0.73
C ARG A 96 6.16 17.56 -0.74
N PHE A 97 5.38 16.80 -1.46
CA PHE A 97 5.72 15.41 -1.78
C PHE A 97 5.31 15.07 -3.21
N VAL A 98 6.05 14.17 -3.80
CA VAL A 98 5.67 13.47 -5.03
C VAL A 98 4.88 12.25 -4.65
N ASP A 99 3.74 12.07 -5.30
CA ASP A 99 2.81 10.97 -5.11
C ASP A 99 2.66 10.21 -6.42
N VAL A 100 3.12 8.96 -6.46
CA VAL A 100 2.88 8.07 -7.61
C VAL A 100 1.66 7.22 -7.29
N VAL A 101 0.56 7.56 -7.93
CA VAL A 101 -0.75 6.93 -7.74
C VAL A 101 -0.94 5.85 -8.77
N SER A 102 -1.21 4.62 -8.34
CA SER A 102 -1.51 3.50 -9.25
C SER A 102 -2.23 2.37 -8.51
N THR A 103 -2.80 1.44 -9.29
CA THR A 103 -3.24 0.13 -8.81
C THR A 103 -2.58 -0.96 -9.68
N ILE A 104 -2.81 -2.22 -9.39
CA ILE A 104 -2.23 -3.32 -10.18
C ILE A 104 -2.67 -3.30 -11.66
N ASP A 105 -3.80 -2.67 -11.96
CA ASP A 105 -4.43 -2.58 -13.29
C ASP A 105 -4.48 -1.15 -13.86
N THR A 106 -4.16 -0.14 -13.04
CA THR A 106 -4.23 1.27 -13.44
C THR A 106 -2.83 1.87 -13.56
N ALA A 107 -2.56 2.48 -14.71
CA ALA A 107 -1.28 3.12 -15.02
C ALA A 107 -0.88 4.17 -13.99
N PRO A 108 0.42 4.27 -13.64
CA PRO A 108 0.90 5.29 -12.73
C PRO A 108 0.68 6.71 -13.24
N VAL A 109 0.20 7.55 -12.33
CA VAL A 109 0.14 9.01 -12.46
C VAL A 109 1.04 9.61 -11.40
N VAL A 110 1.91 10.54 -11.80
CA VAL A 110 2.86 11.22 -10.91
C VAL A 110 2.33 12.61 -10.59
N LEU A 111 2.01 12.83 -9.33
CA LEU A 111 1.47 14.09 -8.82
C LEU A 111 2.47 14.79 -7.90
N VAL A 112 2.42 16.12 -7.86
CA VAL A 112 3.04 16.91 -6.81
C VAL A 112 1.95 17.45 -5.91
N ARG A 113 2.11 17.26 -4.61
CA ARG A 113 1.20 17.77 -3.59
C ARG A 113 1.94 18.63 -2.56
N ASP A 114 1.22 19.55 -1.94
CA ASP A 114 1.73 20.25 -0.76
C ASP A 114 1.62 19.38 0.52
N ALA A 115 2.13 19.92 1.62
CA ALA A 115 2.12 19.22 2.92
C ALA A 115 0.72 18.91 3.47
N ASP A 116 -0.32 19.53 2.91
CA ASP A 116 -1.72 19.33 3.26
C ASP A 116 -2.46 18.39 2.30
N GLY A 117 -1.75 17.82 1.34
CA GLY A 117 -2.27 16.86 0.36
C GLY A 117 -2.94 17.50 -0.86
N LYS A 118 -3.00 18.83 -0.95
CA LYS A 118 -3.55 19.53 -2.12
C LYS A 118 -2.67 19.26 -3.34
N GLN A 119 -3.26 18.76 -4.41
CA GLN A 119 -2.58 18.59 -5.68
C GLN A 119 -2.17 19.94 -6.28
N LEU A 120 -0.88 20.08 -6.55
CA LEU A 120 -0.30 21.27 -7.16
C LEU A 120 -0.09 21.09 -8.67
N ALA A 121 0.32 19.89 -9.10
CA ALA A 121 0.57 19.57 -10.50
C ALA A 121 0.46 18.05 -10.75
N GLU A 122 0.19 17.69 -12.00
CA GLU A 122 0.47 16.37 -12.57
C GLU A 122 1.77 16.50 -13.38
N LEU A 123 2.78 15.69 -13.03
CA LEU A 123 4.09 15.72 -13.70
C LEU A 123 4.16 14.75 -14.88
N ALA A 124 3.53 13.59 -14.73
CA ALA A 124 3.58 12.53 -15.74
C ALA A 124 2.40 11.58 -15.59
N ARG A 125 2.03 10.98 -16.71
CA ARG A 125 1.06 9.87 -16.76
C ARG A 125 1.60 8.79 -17.67
N THR A 126 1.63 7.57 -17.20
CA THR A 126 2.12 6.43 -17.98
C THR A 126 1.10 6.04 -19.05
N ASP A 127 1.55 5.94 -20.28
CA ASP A 127 0.75 5.40 -21.38
C ASP A 127 0.96 3.89 -21.51
N LEU A 128 -0.11 3.11 -21.40
CA LEU A 128 -0.12 1.65 -21.55
C LEU A 128 -0.48 1.17 -22.95
N SER A 129 -0.66 2.06 -23.95
CA SER A 129 -1.16 1.68 -25.29
C SER A 129 -0.29 0.60 -25.93
N ARG A 130 1.04 0.73 -25.88
CA ARG A 130 1.99 -0.24 -26.43
C ARG A 130 1.95 -1.58 -25.69
N LEU A 131 1.81 -1.55 -24.35
CA LEU A 131 1.73 -2.75 -23.54
C LEU A 131 0.44 -3.52 -23.84
N LYS A 132 -0.70 -2.81 -23.93
CA LYS A 132 -1.99 -3.40 -24.31
C LYS A 132 -2.00 -3.93 -25.73
N ALA A 133 -1.37 -3.22 -26.68
CA ALA A 133 -1.22 -3.68 -28.06
C ALA A 133 -0.36 -4.96 -28.17
N ALA A 134 0.55 -5.18 -27.22
CA ALA A 134 1.31 -6.42 -27.11
C ALA A 134 0.54 -7.58 -26.47
N GLY A 135 -0.74 -7.37 -26.11
CA GLY A 135 -1.60 -8.40 -25.52
C GLY A 135 -1.56 -8.49 -24.00
N TRP A 136 -0.91 -7.53 -23.31
CA TRP A 136 -0.87 -7.54 -21.85
C TRP A 136 -2.27 -7.43 -21.23
N VAL A 137 -2.52 -8.27 -20.25
CA VAL A 137 -3.74 -8.30 -19.42
C VAL A 137 -3.35 -8.00 -17.97
N ALA A 138 -4.13 -7.13 -17.33
CA ALA A 138 -3.90 -6.81 -15.92
C ALA A 138 -4.19 -8.04 -15.02
N PRO A 139 -3.43 -8.22 -13.93
CA PRO A 139 -3.80 -9.20 -12.92
C PRO A 139 -5.10 -8.82 -12.24
N GLU A 140 -5.80 -9.82 -11.69
CA GLU A 140 -7.06 -9.65 -10.98
C GLU A 140 -6.82 -9.75 -9.48
N SER A 141 -7.33 -8.78 -8.69
CA SER A 141 -7.40 -8.94 -7.23
C SER A 141 -8.60 -9.80 -6.86
N PHE A 142 -8.42 -10.66 -5.86
CA PHE A 142 -9.52 -11.45 -5.31
C PHE A 142 -9.38 -11.57 -3.78
N THR A 143 -10.48 -11.92 -3.13
CA THR A 143 -10.53 -12.20 -1.70
C THR A 143 -11.21 -13.54 -1.48
N VAL A 144 -10.66 -14.36 -0.60
CA VAL A 144 -11.23 -15.64 -0.18
C VAL A 144 -11.21 -15.77 1.33
N LYS A 145 -12.09 -16.58 1.88
CA LYS A 145 -12.06 -16.88 3.32
C LYS A 145 -10.96 -17.87 3.65
N ALA A 146 -10.26 -17.62 4.73
CA ALA A 146 -9.34 -18.55 5.34
C ALA A 146 -10.05 -19.81 5.84
N ARG A 147 -9.28 -20.80 6.32
CA ARG A 147 -9.81 -22.06 6.84
C ARG A 147 -10.81 -21.90 8.00
N ASP A 148 -10.73 -20.81 8.75
CA ASP A 148 -11.64 -20.46 9.84
C ASP A 148 -13.03 -19.98 9.36
N GLY A 149 -13.20 -19.75 8.04
CA GLY A 149 -14.41 -19.23 7.41
C GLY A 149 -14.72 -17.76 7.75
N LYS A 150 -13.83 -17.05 8.42
CA LYS A 150 -14.04 -15.68 8.90
C LYS A 150 -13.01 -14.70 8.33
N THR A 151 -11.74 -15.04 8.47
CA THR A 151 -10.62 -14.18 8.05
C THR A 151 -10.57 -14.06 6.53
N ASP A 152 -10.48 -12.83 6.03
CA ASP A 152 -10.29 -12.56 4.61
C ASP A 152 -8.81 -12.69 4.25
N LEU A 153 -8.53 -13.51 3.24
CA LEU A 153 -7.23 -13.62 2.59
C LEU A 153 -7.30 -12.93 1.24
N TYR A 154 -6.29 -12.12 0.97
CA TYR A 154 -6.21 -11.33 -0.25
C TYR A 154 -5.24 -11.98 -1.24
N GLY A 155 -5.61 -11.98 -2.51
CA GLY A 155 -4.84 -12.62 -3.55
C GLY A 155 -4.74 -11.79 -4.82
N GLN A 156 -3.81 -12.19 -5.68
CA GLN A 156 -3.67 -11.74 -7.06
C GLN A 156 -3.65 -12.94 -8.00
N LEU A 157 -4.39 -12.84 -9.09
CA LEU A 157 -4.53 -13.87 -10.11
C LEU A 157 -3.95 -13.38 -11.43
N PHE A 158 -3.02 -14.14 -11.98
CA PHE A 158 -2.39 -13.86 -13.27
C PHE A 158 -2.83 -14.93 -14.26
N LYS A 159 -3.35 -14.50 -15.40
CA LYS A 159 -3.83 -15.36 -16.49
C LYS A 159 -3.00 -15.11 -17.74
N PRO A 160 -2.82 -16.12 -18.61
CA PRO A 160 -2.21 -15.90 -19.92
C PRO A 160 -3.06 -14.92 -20.74
N SER A 161 -2.41 -14.16 -21.62
CA SER A 161 -3.08 -13.18 -22.49
C SER A 161 -4.16 -13.79 -23.40
N ASN A 162 -4.03 -15.09 -23.72
CA ASN A 162 -4.98 -15.87 -24.50
C ASN A 162 -5.87 -16.77 -23.63
N PHE A 163 -6.14 -16.42 -22.39
CA PHE A 163 -6.94 -17.21 -21.46
C PHE A 163 -8.32 -17.52 -22.01
N ASP A 164 -8.68 -18.80 -21.94
CA ASP A 164 -10.00 -19.33 -22.34
C ASP A 164 -10.62 -20.06 -21.13
N ALA A 165 -11.70 -19.52 -20.58
CA ALA A 165 -12.40 -20.06 -19.42
C ALA A 165 -12.98 -21.49 -19.66
N LYS A 166 -13.03 -21.96 -20.90
CA LYS A 166 -13.48 -23.34 -21.24
C LYS A 166 -12.34 -24.36 -21.16
N LYS A 167 -11.11 -23.91 -21.03
CA LYS A 167 -9.93 -24.76 -20.89
C LYS A 167 -9.54 -24.97 -19.44
N LYS A 168 -8.79 -26.02 -19.18
CA LYS A 168 -8.14 -26.27 -17.88
C LYS A 168 -6.68 -25.82 -17.99
N TYR A 169 -6.21 -25.15 -16.95
CA TYR A 169 -4.85 -24.67 -16.83
C TYR A 169 -4.18 -25.26 -15.60
N PRO A 170 -2.90 -25.62 -15.65
CA PRO A 170 -2.15 -25.91 -14.45
C PRO A 170 -2.00 -24.63 -13.63
N ILE A 171 -2.02 -24.79 -12.29
CA ILE A 171 -1.90 -23.66 -11.35
C ILE A 171 -0.52 -23.66 -10.73
N VAL A 172 0.11 -22.48 -10.69
CA VAL A 172 1.31 -22.20 -9.91
C VAL A 172 0.92 -21.28 -8.78
N THR A 173 1.12 -21.71 -7.54
CA THR A 173 0.88 -20.86 -6.37
C THR A 173 2.20 -20.27 -5.88
N TYR A 174 2.26 -18.96 -5.83
CA TYR A 174 3.36 -18.23 -5.21
C TYR A 174 2.97 -17.90 -3.77
N ILE A 175 3.74 -18.42 -2.82
CA ILE A 175 3.54 -18.19 -1.39
C ILE A 175 4.86 -17.82 -0.73
N TYR A 176 4.80 -16.99 0.28
CA TYR A 176 5.89 -16.75 1.21
C TYR A 176 5.42 -17.18 2.61
N PRO A 177 5.86 -18.34 3.11
CA PRO A 177 5.30 -18.95 4.33
C PRO A 177 5.85 -18.36 5.64
N GLY A 178 6.46 -17.19 5.58
CA GLY A 178 7.01 -16.50 6.76
C GLY A 178 6.08 -15.37 7.25
N PRO A 179 5.99 -15.15 8.56
CA PRO A 179 5.10 -14.13 9.12
C PRO A 179 5.57 -12.68 8.90
N GLN A 180 6.79 -12.48 8.40
CA GLN A 180 7.40 -11.17 8.27
C GLN A 180 7.14 -10.48 6.92
N VAL A 181 6.69 -11.20 5.90
CA VAL A 181 6.45 -10.67 4.55
C VAL A 181 5.28 -11.39 3.91
N GLY A 182 4.36 -10.64 3.33
CA GLY A 182 3.27 -11.20 2.52
C GLY A 182 3.73 -11.59 1.09
N SER A 183 2.99 -12.49 0.46
CA SER A 183 3.21 -12.94 -0.92
C SER A 183 2.80 -11.89 -1.95
N ILE A 184 1.75 -11.11 -1.64
CA ILE A 184 1.14 -10.17 -2.59
C ILE A 184 2.02 -8.96 -2.86
N ARG A 185 2.83 -8.53 -1.88
CA ARG A 185 3.70 -7.35 -1.99
C ARG A 185 2.90 -6.05 -2.23
N SER A 186 3.43 -5.15 -3.07
CA SER A 186 2.82 -3.86 -3.36
C SER A 186 1.61 -3.99 -4.28
N ARG A 187 0.60 -3.15 -4.05
CA ARG A 187 -0.56 -2.93 -4.93
C ARG A 187 -0.30 -1.88 -6.01
N SER A 188 0.95 -1.41 -6.15
CA SER A 188 1.34 -0.53 -7.25
C SER A 188 1.32 -1.25 -8.58
N PHE A 189 1.16 -0.50 -9.66
CA PHE A 189 1.29 -1.02 -11.01
C PHE A 189 2.66 -1.65 -11.24
N SER A 190 2.64 -2.83 -11.87
CA SER A 190 3.81 -3.46 -12.45
C SER A 190 3.36 -4.30 -13.66
N ALA A 191 4.04 -4.18 -14.79
CA ALA A 191 3.70 -4.94 -15.99
C ALA A 191 3.97 -6.45 -15.82
N ALA A 192 4.90 -6.84 -14.97
CA ALA A 192 5.37 -8.22 -14.87
C ALA A 192 5.12 -8.87 -13.50
N HIS A 193 5.04 -8.09 -12.41
CA HIS A 193 4.94 -8.60 -11.04
C HIS A 193 5.96 -9.72 -10.74
N GLY A 194 7.24 -9.45 -10.98
CA GLY A 194 8.28 -10.48 -10.96
C GLY A 194 8.09 -11.43 -12.15
N ASP A 195 8.08 -12.73 -11.90
CA ASP A 195 7.95 -13.76 -12.94
C ASP A 195 6.49 -14.22 -13.17
N HIS A 196 5.52 -13.65 -12.47
CA HIS A 196 4.15 -14.16 -12.45
C HIS A 196 3.49 -14.08 -13.82
N GLN A 197 3.61 -12.92 -14.51
CA GLN A 197 3.06 -12.77 -15.86
C GLN A 197 3.81 -13.65 -16.88
N ALA A 198 5.14 -13.79 -16.76
CA ALA A 198 5.91 -14.65 -17.65
C ALA A 198 5.48 -16.12 -17.52
N LEU A 199 5.26 -16.61 -16.30
CA LEU A 199 4.72 -17.96 -16.06
C LEU A 199 3.30 -18.10 -16.62
N ALA A 200 2.47 -17.07 -16.49
CA ALA A 200 1.13 -17.07 -17.07
C ALA A 200 1.18 -17.21 -18.59
N GLU A 201 2.05 -16.47 -19.28
CA GLU A 201 2.21 -16.56 -20.74
C GLU A 201 2.74 -17.93 -21.22
N LEU A 202 3.37 -18.72 -20.34
CA LEU A 202 3.73 -20.12 -20.63
C LEU A 202 2.54 -21.09 -20.51
N GLY A 203 1.34 -20.59 -20.19
CA GLY A 203 0.11 -21.39 -20.14
C GLY A 203 -0.29 -21.84 -18.73
N PHE A 204 0.23 -21.20 -17.68
CA PHE A 204 -0.20 -21.42 -16.30
C PHE A 204 -1.22 -20.36 -15.86
N VAL A 205 -1.99 -20.69 -14.83
CA VAL A 205 -2.65 -19.69 -14.00
C VAL A 205 -1.80 -19.52 -12.75
N VAL A 206 -1.34 -18.28 -12.48
CA VAL A 206 -0.49 -18.00 -11.32
C VAL A 206 -1.32 -17.31 -10.25
N ILE A 207 -1.20 -17.79 -9.00
CA ILE A 207 -1.90 -17.23 -7.85
C ILE A 207 -0.85 -16.80 -6.82
N ALA A 208 -0.88 -15.53 -6.42
CA ALA A 208 -0.20 -15.05 -5.23
C ALA A 208 -1.25 -14.82 -4.13
N LEU A 209 -1.05 -15.40 -2.96
CA LEU A 209 -2.01 -15.36 -1.85
C LEU A 209 -1.26 -15.16 -0.53
N ASP A 210 -1.73 -14.25 0.29
CA ASP A 210 -1.31 -14.11 1.69
C ASP A 210 -2.16 -15.03 2.57
N GLY A 211 -1.49 -15.72 3.52
CA GLY A 211 -2.13 -16.67 4.41
C GLY A 211 -1.46 -16.73 5.78
#